data_2463bde102a18a9189fdeb1229c656ef
#
_entry.id   2463bde102a18a9189fdeb1229c656ef
#
_cell.length_a   1.000
_cell.length_b   1.000
_cell.length_c   1.000
_cell.angle_alpha   90.00
_cell.angle_beta   90.00
_cell.angle_gamma   90.00
#
_symmetry.space_group_name_H-M   'P 1'
#
loop_
_entity.id
_entity.type
_entity.pdbx_description
1 polymer ?
#
loop_
_entity_poly.entity_id
_entity_poly.type
_entity_poly.pdbx_seq_one_letter_code
_entity_poly.pdbx_strand_id
1 'polypeptide(L)'
;IRHIPGGGAIKGSNKLEKNAKADGTFIFGCSTSVIVNVATGNPLVKYNLSEYRPVVLLPQNTHWFTRSDLAEPHDLSKIKERKLVLYALKTPASADLFHIWIYEKLGIKGAKPIPGLSSSGGYQAFLRGEIHLSSHGAANYVKKVKPEIEKGKVVDLMTLGIIGADGSVSRNPLAPNAPTFPEMYEKVNG
;
A
#
# COMPACT_ATOMS: atom_id res chain seq x y z
N ILE A 1 -18.68 11.29 12.11
CA ILE A 1 -17.38 10.65 11.86
C ILE A 1 -16.29 11.54 12.44
N ARG A 2 -15.37 10.97 13.20
CA ARG A 2 -14.23 11.68 13.79
C ARG A 2 -12.94 11.07 13.28
N HIS A 3 -12.11 11.86 12.61
CA HIS A 3 -10.78 11.43 12.17
C HIS A 3 -9.70 11.72 13.20
N ILE A 4 -8.87 10.73 13.51
CA ILE A 4 -7.76 10.84 14.48
C ILE A 4 -6.48 10.33 13.78
N PRO A 5 -5.80 11.18 13.01
CA PRO A 5 -4.58 10.79 12.32
C PRO A 5 -3.38 10.73 13.26
N GLY A 6 -2.36 9.95 12.86
CA GLY A 6 -1.03 9.94 13.48
C GLY A 6 -0.52 8.55 13.85
N GLY A 7 0.82 8.39 13.75
CA GLY A 7 1.55 7.20 14.16
C GLY A 7 1.13 5.90 13.49
N GLY A 8 0.80 5.91 12.18
CA GLY A 8 0.31 4.70 11.53
C GLY A 8 -0.96 4.13 12.18
N ALA A 9 -1.92 5.00 12.52
CA ALA A 9 -3.18 4.73 13.22
C ALA A 9 -3.06 4.43 14.74
N ILE A 10 -1.87 4.38 15.34
CA ILE A 10 -1.67 4.13 16.78
C ILE A 10 -2.47 5.12 17.63
N LYS A 11 -2.41 6.42 17.29
CA LYS A 11 -3.08 7.47 18.08
C LYS A 11 -4.60 7.25 18.15
N GLY A 12 -5.22 6.89 17.04
CA GLY A 12 -6.66 6.60 16.96
C GLY A 12 -7.02 5.34 17.74
N SER A 13 -6.25 4.26 17.56
CA SER A 13 -6.47 2.97 18.21
C SER A 13 -6.29 3.06 19.73
N ASN A 14 -5.22 3.70 20.21
CA ASN A 14 -5.00 3.91 21.65
C ASN A 14 -6.13 4.76 22.28
N LYS A 15 -6.65 5.73 21.52
CA LYS A 15 -7.76 6.54 22.01
C LYS A 15 -9.08 5.75 22.07
N LEU A 16 -9.33 4.88 21.08
CA LEU A 16 -10.47 3.97 21.12
C LEU A 16 -10.39 3.09 22.37
N GLU A 17 -9.28 2.38 22.53
CA GLU A 17 -9.02 1.46 23.65
C GLU A 17 -9.31 2.13 25.00
N LYS A 18 -8.83 3.35 25.17
CA LYS A 18 -8.99 4.10 26.44
C LYS A 18 -10.42 4.57 26.71
N ASN A 19 -11.17 4.93 25.66
CA ASN A 19 -12.39 5.74 25.83
C ASN A 19 -13.66 5.11 25.27
N ALA A 20 -13.57 4.09 24.42
CA ALA A 20 -14.75 3.45 23.87
C ALA A 20 -15.40 2.50 24.89
N LYS A 21 -16.70 2.56 24.97
CA LYS A 21 -17.48 1.57 25.72
C LYS A 21 -17.82 0.40 24.79
N ALA A 22 -17.80 -0.82 25.33
CA ALA A 22 -18.17 -2.03 24.57
C ALA A 22 -19.70 -2.23 24.53
N ASP A 23 -20.46 -1.18 24.23
CA ASP A 23 -21.92 -1.15 24.23
C ASP A 23 -22.52 -1.07 22.80
N GLY A 24 -21.69 -1.23 21.77
CA GLY A 24 -22.13 -1.15 20.38
C GLY A 24 -22.32 0.27 19.82
N THR A 25 -22.08 1.31 20.61
CA THR A 25 -22.24 2.71 20.16
C THR A 25 -21.05 3.23 19.37
N PHE A 26 -19.92 2.50 19.35
CA PHE A 26 -18.72 2.87 18.64
C PHE A 26 -18.41 1.88 17.51
N ILE A 27 -18.18 2.41 16.30
CA ILE A 27 -17.60 1.67 15.19
C ILE A 27 -16.25 2.33 14.84
N PHE A 28 -15.19 1.53 14.80
CA PHE A 28 -13.84 1.98 14.49
C PHE A 28 -13.41 1.55 13.09
N GLY A 29 -13.19 2.50 12.21
CA GLY A 29 -12.57 2.27 10.91
C GLY A 29 -11.06 2.42 10.99
N CYS A 30 -10.31 1.36 10.72
CA CYS A 30 -8.85 1.38 10.77
C CYS A 30 -8.21 0.82 9.49
N SER A 31 -6.94 1.13 9.29
CA SER A 31 -6.13 0.57 8.23
C SER A 31 -5.32 -0.63 8.72
N THR A 32 -4.77 -1.42 7.80
CA THR A 32 -3.84 -2.54 8.09
C THR A 32 -2.67 -2.14 8.99
N SER A 33 -2.30 -0.85 9.03
CA SER A 33 -1.24 -0.34 9.92
C SER A 33 -1.47 -0.66 11.39
N VAL A 34 -2.71 -0.81 11.83
CA VAL A 34 -3.06 -1.21 13.20
C VAL A 34 -2.49 -2.62 13.50
N ILE A 35 -2.65 -3.54 12.56
CA ILE A 35 -2.13 -4.91 12.68
C ILE A 35 -0.60 -4.90 12.58
N VAL A 36 -0.04 -4.17 11.62
CA VAL A 36 1.42 -4.07 11.42
C VAL A 36 2.11 -3.57 12.68
N ASN A 37 1.57 -2.55 13.34
CA ASN A 37 2.16 -2.02 14.58
C ASN A 37 2.18 -3.05 15.72
N VAL A 38 1.17 -3.91 15.84
CA VAL A 38 1.18 -5.02 16.83
C VAL A 38 2.19 -6.07 16.41
N ALA A 39 2.17 -6.51 15.16
CA ALA A 39 3.05 -7.56 14.64
C ALA A 39 4.54 -7.19 14.73
N THR A 40 4.87 -5.90 14.63
CA THR A 40 6.24 -5.40 14.74
C THR A 40 6.66 -5.06 16.19
N GLY A 41 5.81 -5.30 17.17
CA GLY A 41 6.10 -5.01 18.58
C GLY A 41 6.31 -3.52 18.87
N ASN A 42 5.60 -2.64 18.17
CA ASN A 42 5.78 -1.19 18.35
C ASN A 42 5.42 -0.76 19.78
N PRO A 43 6.36 -0.19 20.56
CA PRO A 43 6.17 0.11 21.98
C PRO A 43 5.10 1.17 22.27
N LEU A 44 4.66 1.90 21.24
CA LEU A 44 3.60 2.91 21.36
C LEU A 44 2.19 2.31 21.30
N VAL A 45 2.06 1.01 20.97
CA VAL A 45 0.78 0.29 20.95
C VAL A 45 0.29 0.09 22.38
N LYS A 46 -0.93 0.56 22.65
CA LYS A 46 -1.63 0.43 23.94
C LYS A 46 -3.05 -0.11 23.75
N TYR A 47 -3.29 -0.81 22.65
CA TYR A 47 -4.57 -1.46 22.33
C TYR A 47 -4.36 -2.96 22.13
N ASN A 48 -5.42 -3.72 22.39
CA ASN A 48 -5.42 -5.17 22.27
C ASN A 48 -6.36 -5.61 21.13
N LEU A 49 -5.78 -6.06 20.00
CA LEU A 49 -6.57 -6.48 18.85
C LEU A 49 -7.45 -7.71 19.11
N SER A 50 -7.12 -8.55 20.10
CA SER A 50 -7.92 -9.74 20.42
C SER A 50 -9.28 -9.39 21.03
N GLU A 51 -9.42 -8.19 21.56
CA GLU A 51 -10.67 -7.68 22.13
C GLU A 51 -11.58 -7.01 21.09
N TYR A 52 -11.05 -6.73 19.90
CA TYR A 52 -11.83 -6.12 18.83
C TYR A 52 -12.81 -7.12 18.21
N ARG A 53 -14.00 -6.64 17.89
CA ARG A 53 -15.04 -7.41 17.19
C ARG A 53 -15.14 -6.88 15.75
N PRO A 54 -14.59 -7.59 14.75
CA PRO A 54 -14.69 -7.16 13.38
C PRO A 54 -16.15 -7.20 12.89
N VAL A 55 -16.62 -6.09 12.36
CA VAL A 55 -17.95 -5.97 11.74
C VAL A 55 -17.85 -6.13 10.23
N VAL A 56 -16.83 -5.51 9.64
CA VAL A 56 -16.53 -5.61 8.20
C VAL A 56 -15.03 -5.66 8.00
N LEU A 57 -14.56 -6.62 7.22
CA LEU A 57 -13.18 -6.73 6.75
C LEU A 57 -13.19 -6.57 5.22
N LEU A 58 -12.44 -5.60 4.74
CA LEU A 58 -12.28 -5.38 3.31
C LEU A 58 -10.87 -5.81 2.90
N PRO A 59 -10.71 -6.65 1.85
CA PRO A 59 -9.40 -7.03 1.37
C PRO A 59 -8.65 -5.78 0.90
N GLN A 60 -7.41 -5.63 1.37
CA GLN A 60 -6.52 -4.59 0.89
C GLN A 60 -5.86 -5.09 -0.39
N ASN A 61 -6.25 -4.49 -1.50
CA ASN A 61 -5.58 -4.72 -2.75
C ASN A 61 -4.80 -3.47 -3.14
N THR A 62 -3.49 -3.60 -3.23
CA THR A 62 -2.59 -2.51 -3.62
C THR A 62 -2.20 -2.69 -5.09
N HIS A 63 -2.27 -1.61 -5.84
CA HIS A 63 -1.82 -1.50 -7.23
C HIS A 63 -0.55 -0.66 -7.25
N TRP A 64 0.51 -1.17 -7.86
CA TRP A 64 1.76 -0.46 -8.11
C TRP A 64 1.81 0.00 -9.55
N PHE A 65 2.23 1.23 -9.74
CA PHE A 65 2.27 1.86 -11.05
C PHE A 65 3.43 2.86 -11.14
N THR A 66 3.77 3.21 -12.36
CA THR A 66 4.77 4.23 -12.69
C THR A 66 4.31 5.05 -13.88
N ARG A 67 5.07 6.12 -14.21
CA ARG A 67 4.81 6.88 -15.43
C ARG A 67 5.28 6.08 -16.65
N SER A 68 4.59 6.25 -17.78
CA SER A 68 4.88 5.56 -19.04
C SER A 68 6.25 5.93 -19.66
N ASP A 69 6.85 7.04 -19.25
CA ASP A 69 8.21 7.41 -19.65
C ASP A 69 9.30 6.61 -18.89
N LEU A 70 8.93 5.90 -17.84
CA LEU A 70 9.86 5.17 -16.98
C LEU A 70 9.85 3.65 -17.19
N ALA A 71 8.75 3.09 -17.65
CA ALA A 71 8.62 1.65 -17.90
C ALA A 71 7.50 1.35 -18.89
N GLU A 72 7.56 0.16 -19.49
CA GLU A 72 6.44 -0.43 -20.19
C GLU A 72 5.46 -1.08 -19.18
N PRO A 73 4.21 -1.33 -19.57
CA PRO A 73 3.25 -2.03 -18.72
C PRO A 73 3.82 -3.39 -18.26
N HIS A 74 3.72 -3.67 -16.95
CA HIS A 74 4.10 -4.94 -16.34
C HIS A 74 5.59 -5.32 -16.54
N ASP A 75 6.45 -4.31 -16.76
CA ASP A 75 7.89 -4.50 -16.93
C ASP A 75 8.68 -3.63 -15.94
N LEU A 76 9.59 -4.25 -15.19
CA LEU A 76 10.46 -3.60 -14.22
C LEU A 76 11.89 -3.39 -14.73
N SER A 77 12.22 -3.83 -15.93
CA SER A 77 13.60 -3.82 -16.44
C SER A 77 14.24 -2.43 -16.36
N LYS A 78 13.62 -1.44 -16.98
CA LYS A 78 14.10 -0.05 -16.97
C LYS A 78 14.16 0.54 -15.55
N ILE A 79 13.23 0.16 -14.67
CA ILE A 79 13.20 0.61 -13.25
C ILE A 79 14.40 0.03 -12.49
N LYS A 80 14.72 -1.27 -12.70
CA LYS A 80 15.83 -1.96 -12.02
C LYS A 80 17.21 -1.41 -12.41
N GLU A 81 17.37 -0.91 -13.62
CA GLU A 81 18.61 -0.30 -14.11
C GLU A 81 18.90 1.09 -13.53
N ARG A 82 17.89 1.74 -12.95
CA ARG A 82 18.04 3.09 -12.41
C ARG A 82 18.85 3.08 -11.12
N LYS A 83 19.83 3.97 -11.02
CA LYS A 83 20.62 4.18 -9.79
C LYS A 83 19.79 4.73 -8.62
N LEU A 84 18.70 5.42 -8.93
CA LEU A 84 17.80 6.03 -7.94
C LEU A 84 16.37 5.87 -8.38
N VAL A 85 15.56 5.25 -7.52
CA VAL A 85 14.11 5.06 -7.68
C VAL A 85 13.41 5.56 -6.42
N LEU A 86 12.79 6.73 -6.48
CA LEU A 86 12.12 7.34 -5.32
C LEU A 86 10.66 6.91 -5.23
N TYR A 87 10.19 6.69 -4.02
CA TYR A 87 8.78 6.41 -3.72
C TYR A 87 8.34 7.02 -2.38
N ALA A 88 7.06 7.33 -2.24
CA ALA A 88 6.53 7.92 -1.02
C ALA A 88 6.38 6.87 0.08
N LEU A 89 6.71 7.23 1.30
CA LEU A 89 6.52 6.43 2.51
C LEU A 89 5.94 7.34 3.60
N LYS A 90 4.83 6.96 4.22
CA LYS A 90 4.28 7.73 5.34
C LYS A 90 5.17 7.60 6.56
N THR A 91 5.39 6.37 6.98
CA THR A 91 6.25 6.00 8.11
C THR A 91 6.60 4.52 8.01
N PRO A 92 7.82 4.11 8.40
CA PRO A 92 8.18 2.69 8.50
C PRO A 92 7.27 1.90 9.45
N ALA A 93 6.66 2.56 10.43
CA ALA A 93 5.70 1.96 11.36
C ALA A 93 4.27 1.93 10.79
N SER A 94 4.11 1.59 9.52
CA SER A 94 2.81 1.50 8.85
C SER A 94 2.80 0.37 7.83
N ALA A 95 1.65 0.13 7.21
CA ALA A 95 1.54 -0.82 6.10
C ALA A 95 2.47 -0.48 4.91
N ASP A 96 3.01 0.73 4.85
CA ASP A 96 3.98 1.13 3.82
C ASP A 96 5.33 0.37 3.93
N LEU A 97 5.59 -0.32 5.07
CA LEU A 97 6.71 -1.25 5.21
C LEU A 97 6.71 -2.33 4.10
N PHE A 98 5.52 -2.69 3.62
CA PHE A 98 5.37 -3.60 2.48
C PHE A 98 6.08 -3.13 1.22
N HIS A 99 6.13 -1.82 0.96
CA HIS A 99 6.79 -1.28 -0.23
C HIS A 99 8.30 -1.52 -0.17
N ILE A 100 8.92 -1.32 1.00
CA ILE A 100 10.35 -1.55 1.20
C ILE A 100 10.68 -3.00 0.87
N TRP A 101 9.95 -3.93 1.48
CA TRP A 101 10.16 -5.37 1.31
C TRP A 101 9.90 -5.82 -0.14
N ILE A 102 8.82 -5.37 -0.77
CA ILE A 102 8.47 -5.73 -2.16
C ILE A 102 9.54 -5.24 -3.13
N TYR A 103 10.00 -4.00 -3.01
CA TYR A 103 11.03 -3.48 -3.92
C TYR A 103 12.37 -4.17 -3.75
N GLU A 104 12.72 -4.55 -2.52
CA GLU A 104 13.90 -5.38 -2.24
C GLU A 104 13.77 -6.75 -2.92
N LYS A 105 12.66 -7.46 -2.71
CA LYS A 105 12.40 -8.78 -3.31
C LYS A 105 12.36 -8.76 -4.83
N LEU A 106 11.92 -7.67 -5.42
CA LEU A 106 11.94 -7.47 -6.88
C LEU A 106 13.30 -7.00 -7.41
N GLY A 107 14.30 -6.85 -6.56
CA GLY A 107 15.66 -6.47 -6.96
C GLY A 107 15.77 -5.03 -7.44
N ILE A 108 14.93 -4.11 -7.00
CA ILE A 108 15.02 -2.68 -7.33
C ILE A 108 16.03 -2.02 -6.39
N LYS A 109 17.32 -2.25 -6.66
CA LYS A 109 18.43 -1.82 -5.78
C LYS A 109 18.51 -0.31 -5.55
N GLY A 110 18.03 0.48 -6.52
CA GLY A 110 17.98 1.94 -6.41
C GLY A 110 16.80 2.49 -5.60
N ALA A 111 15.90 1.64 -5.10
CA ALA A 111 14.69 2.09 -4.40
C ALA A 111 15.02 2.79 -3.09
N LYS A 112 14.55 4.04 -2.95
CA LYS A 112 14.72 4.83 -1.72
C LYS A 112 13.39 5.48 -1.32
N PRO A 113 12.95 5.30 -0.07
CA PRO A 113 11.75 5.95 0.44
C PRO A 113 11.97 7.43 0.69
N ILE A 114 10.96 8.24 0.43
CA ILE A 114 10.83 9.61 0.92
C ILE A 114 9.81 9.58 2.07
N PRO A 115 10.27 9.65 3.32
CA PRO A 115 9.39 9.54 4.48
C PRO A 115 8.56 10.81 4.68
N GLY A 116 7.44 10.68 5.40
CA GLY A 116 6.58 11.80 5.79
C GLY A 116 5.54 12.21 4.74
N LEU A 117 5.56 11.64 3.55
CA LEU A 117 4.56 11.92 2.53
C LEU A 117 3.27 11.12 2.79
N SER A 118 2.15 11.82 2.89
CA SER A 118 0.83 11.20 2.87
C SER A 118 0.55 10.54 1.51
N SER A 119 -0.43 9.65 1.44
CA SER A 119 -0.83 9.05 0.15
C SER A 119 -1.21 10.09 -0.90
N SER A 120 -1.85 11.19 -0.49
CA SER A 120 -2.20 12.28 -1.41
C SER A 120 -0.98 13.09 -1.83
N GLY A 121 -0.11 13.46 -0.87
CA GLY A 121 1.13 14.20 -1.15
C GLY A 121 2.09 13.41 -2.03
N GLY A 122 2.25 12.11 -1.76
CA GLY A 122 3.05 11.21 -2.58
C GLY A 122 2.51 11.09 -4.01
N TYR A 123 1.19 11.00 -4.19
CA TYR A 123 0.62 10.95 -5.53
C TYR A 123 0.80 12.26 -6.30
N GLN A 124 0.70 13.41 -5.64
CA GLN A 124 1.01 14.70 -6.27
C GLN A 124 2.49 14.81 -6.67
N ALA A 125 3.41 14.38 -5.81
CA ALA A 125 4.83 14.31 -6.12
C ALA A 125 5.12 13.36 -7.30
N PHE A 126 4.40 12.24 -7.38
CA PHE A 126 4.45 11.32 -8.52
C PHE A 126 4.02 11.99 -9.84
N LEU A 127 2.89 12.69 -9.83
CA LEU A 127 2.40 13.38 -11.02
C LEU A 127 3.34 14.50 -11.50
N ARG A 128 4.06 15.14 -10.57
CA ARG A 128 5.10 16.13 -10.90
C ARG A 128 6.44 15.53 -11.33
N GLY A 129 6.59 14.21 -11.27
CA GLY A 129 7.83 13.52 -11.62
C GLY A 129 8.90 13.50 -10.52
N GLU A 130 8.59 13.96 -9.31
CA GLU A 130 9.51 14.00 -8.16
C GLU A 130 9.76 12.62 -7.57
N ILE A 131 8.81 11.70 -7.69
CA ILE A 131 8.96 10.29 -7.34
C ILE A 131 8.65 9.39 -8.54
N HIS A 132 9.21 8.17 -8.53
CA HIS A 132 9.20 7.27 -9.67
C HIS A 132 8.15 6.18 -9.54
N LEU A 133 8.01 5.59 -8.36
CA LEU A 133 7.05 4.53 -8.07
C LEU A 133 5.96 5.03 -7.14
N SER A 134 4.73 4.64 -7.41
CA SER A 134 3.60 4.95 -6.55
C SER A 134 2.67 3.76 -6.41
N SER A 135 1.80 3.81 -5.42
CA SER A 135 0.82 2.75 -5.18
C SER A 135 -0.47 3.30 -4.60
N HIS A 136 -1.57 2.66 -4.95
CA HIS A 136 -2.87 2.97 -4.37
C HIS A 136 -3.69 1.71 -4.11
N GLY A 137 -4.52 1.77 -3.07
CA GLY A 137 -5.61 0.81 -2.89
C GLY A 137 -6.72 1.02 -3.91
N ALA A 138 -7.58 0.02 -4.07
CA ALA A 138 -8.60 -0.10 -5.12
C ALA A 138 -9.41 1.18 -5.38
N ALA A 139 -9.96 1.83 -4.34
CA ALA A 139 -10.79 3.02 -4.49
C ALA A 139 -10.04 4.20 -5.14
N ASN A 140 -8.80 4.46 -4.71
CA ASN A 140 -7.98 5.53 -5.30
C ASN A 140 -7.41 5.14 -6.67
N TYR A 141 -7.15 3.85 -6.88
CA TYR A 141 -6.73 3.34 -8.18
C TYR A 141 -7.79 3.64 -9.24
N VAL A 142 -9.02 3.23 -9.02
CA VAL A 142 -10.13 3.48 -9.97
C VAL A 142 -10.36 4.98 -10.18
N LYS A 143 -10.36 5.77 -9.10
CA LYS A 143 -10.71 7.19 -9.18
C LYS A 143 -9.61 8.06 -9.76
N LYS A 144 -8.34 7.72 -9.54
CA LYS A 144 -7.21 8.63 -9.83
C LYS A 144 -6.23 8.04 -10.85
N VAL A 145 -5.92 6.75 -10.76
CA VAL A 145 -4.84 6.15 -11.54
C VAL A 145 -5.35 5.65 -12.89
N LYS A 146 -6.47 4.94 -12.90
CA LYS A 146 -7.06 4.37 -14.11
C LYS A 146 -7.29 5.42 -15.19
N PRO A 147 -7.83 6.64 -14.91
CA PRO A 147 -7.93 7.69 -15.91
C PRO A 147 -6.58 8.15 -16.50
N GLU A 148 -5.49 8.10 -15.72
CA GLU A 148 -4.16 8.46 -16.23
C GLU A 148 -3.53 7.31 -17.05
N ILE A 149 -3.88 6.06 -16.78
CA ILE A 149 -3.53 4.89 -17.62
C ILE A 149 -4.25 5.00 -18.96
N GLU A 150 -5.54 5.31 -18.98
CA GLU A 150 -6.34 5.52 -20.20
C GLU A 150 -5.80 6.65 -21.07
N LYS A 151 -5.18 7.67 -20.48
CA LYS A 151 -4.48 8.74 -21.18
C LYS A 151 -3.06 8.38 -21.63
N GLY A 152 -2.58 7.17 -21.34
CA GLY A 152 -1.22 6.72 -21.65
C GLY A 152 -0.10 7.39 -20.84
N LYS A 153 -0.42 8.06 -19.72
CA LYS A 153 0.58 8.76 -18.89
C LYS A 153 1.17 7.87 -17.80
N VAL A 154 0.43 6.85 -17.40
CA VAL A 154 0.78 5.91 -16.32
C VAL A 154 0.64 4.50 -16.85
N VAL A 155 1.46 3.61 -16.35
CA VAL A 155 1.38 2.16 -16.62
C VAL A 155 1.31 1.39 -15.32
N ASP A 156 0.49 0.34 -15.32
CA ASP A 156 0.47 -0.63 -14.22
C ASP A 156 1.74 -1.47 -14.23
N LEU A 157 2.28 -1.72 -13.07
CA LEU A 157 3.39 -2.66 -12.89
C LEU A 157 2.89 -4.00 -12.38
N MET A 158 2.14 -3.99 -11.28
CA MET A 158 1.60 -5.20 -10.65
C MET A 158 0.52 -4.85 -9.62
N THR A 159 -0.14 -5.89 -9.12
CA THR A 159 -1.04 -5.82 -7.96
C THR A 159 -0.56 -6.74 -6.85
N LEU A 160 -1.05 -6.54 -5.63
CA LEU A 160 -0.78 -7.51 -4.55
C LEU A 160 -1.42 -8.87 -4.86
N GLY A 161 -2.51 -8.87 -5.61
CA GLY A 161 -3.38 -10.02 -5.83
C GLY A 161 -4.48 -10.14 -4.78
N ILE A 162 -5.46 -10.97 -5.05
CA ILE A 162 -6.54 -11.31 -4.13
C ILE A 162 -6.26 -12.68 -3.56
N ILE A 163 -6.17 -12.77 -2.23
CA ILE A 163 -5.90 -14.02 -1.53
C ILE A 163 -7.22 -14.73 -1.29
N GLY A 164 -7.37 -15.93 -1.82
CA GLY A 164 -8.48 -16.83 -1.58
C GLY A 164 -8.44 -17.48 -0.18
N ALA A 165 -9.54 -18.09 0.23
CA ALA A 165 -9.62 -18.78 1.51
C ALA A 165 -8.68 -20.01 1.59
N ASP A 166 -8.32 -20.57 0.46
CA ASP A 166 -7.37 -21.68 0.29
C ASP A 166 -5.91 -21.22 0.21
N GLY A 167 -5.64 -19.91 0.34
CA GLY A 167 -4.32 -19.32 0.20
C GLY A 167 -3.88 -19.06 -1.25
N SER A 168 -4.69 -19.38 -2.24
CA SER A 168 -4.42 -19.05 -3.64
C SER A 168 -4.40 -17.53 -3.86
N VAL A 169 -3.60 -17.09 -4.82
CA VAL A 169 -3.53 -15.68 -5.20
C VAL A 169 -4.03 -15.51 -6.62
N SER A 170 -5.09 -14.73 -6.81
CA SER A 170 -5.68 -14.42 -8.09
C SER A 170 -5.47 -12.96 -8.50
N ARG A 171 -5.54 -12.69 -9.81
CA ARG A 171 -5.44 -11.32 -10.34
C ARG A 171 -6.64 -10.48 -9.95
N ASN A 172 -6.39 -9.18 -9.79
CA ASN A 172 -7.43 -8.23 -9.43
C ASN A 172 -8.33 -7.91 -10.63
N PRO A 173 -9.67 -8.06 -10.53
CA PRO A 173 -10.60 -7.70 -11.61
C PRO A 173 -10.54 -6.23 -12.05
N LEU A 174 -10.06 -5.33 -11.21
CA LEU A 174 -9.87 -3.91 -11.55
C LEU A 174 -8.68 -3.67 -12.49
N ALA A 175 -7.72 -4.60 -12.50
CA ALA A 175 -6.53 -4.60 -13.36
C ALA A 175 -6.20 -6.03 -13.79
N PRO A 176 -7.04 -6.68 -14.62
CA PRO A 176 -6.94 -8.12 -14.92
C PRO A 176 -5.66 -8.49 -15.69
N ASN A 177 -5.09 -7.53 -16.39
CA ASN A 177 -3.85 -7.73 -17.15
C ASN A 177 -2.60 -7.55 -16.28
N ALA A 178 -2.70 -6.83 -15.14
CA ALA A 178 -1.57 -6.61 -14.25
C ALA A 178 -1.25 -7.90 -13.48
N PRO A 179 0.02 -8.35 -13.50
CA PRO A 179 0.43 -9.52 -12.74
C PRO A 179 0.26 -9.27 -11.24
N THR A 180 0.07 -10.33 -10.49
CA THR A 180 0.15 -10.31 -9.04
C THR A 180 1.60 -10.19 -8.58
N PHE A 181 1.84 -9.84 -7.32
CA PHE A 181 3.21 -9.83 -6.77
C PHE A 181 3.90 -11.20 -6.88
N PRO A 182 3.27 -12.35 -6.57
CA PRO A 182 3.89 -13.64 -6.79
C PRO A 182 4.29 -13.89 -8.25
N GLU A 183 3.41 -13.61 -9.23
CA GLU A 183 3.72 -13.74 -10.65
C GLU A 183 4.90 -12.83 -11.08
N MET A 184 4.92 -11.59 -10.57
CA MET A 184 6.01 -10.67 -10.86
C MET A 184 7.33 -11.10 -10.19
N TYR A 185 7.26 -11.64 -8.97
CA TYR A 185 8.42 -12.16 -8.26
C TYR A 185 9.03 -13.35 -9.01
N GLU A 186 8.21 -14.28 -9.46
CA GLU A 186 8.65 -15.43 -10.26
C GLU A 186 9.27 -14.98 -11.58
N LYS A 187 8.62 -14.06 -12.30
CA LYS A 187 9.15 -13.48 -13.56
C LYS A 187 10.53 -12.85 -13.40
N VAL A 188 10.82 -12.28 -12.22
CA VAL A 188 12.05 -11.50 -11.97
C VAL A 188 13.17 -12.37 -11.40
N ASN A 189 12.86 -13.43 -10.65
CA ASN A 189 13.83 -14.23 -9.88
C ASN A 189 13.84 -15.72 -10.26
N GLY A 190 12.87 -16.20 -11.01
CA GLY A 190 12.79 -17.58 -11.57
C GLY A 190 13.56 -17.69 -12.80
#